data_04e4c1e1fbd2955529fd1c7f230fe415
#
_entry.id   04e4c1e1fbd2955529fd1c7f230fe415
#
_cell.length_a   1.000
_cell.length_b   1.000
_cell.length_c   1.000
_cell.angle_alpha   90.00
_cell.angle_beta   90.00
_cell.angle_gamma   90.00
#
_symmetry.space_group_name_H-M   'P 1'
#
loop_
_entity.id
_entity.type
_entity.pdbx_description
1 polymer ?
#
loop_
_entity_poly.entity_id
_entity_poly.type
_entity_poly.pdbx_seq_one_letter_code
_entity_poly.pdbx_strand_id
1 'polypeptide(L)'
;MPLLSWLSESTDERPGAIRVDDRSASWVDLRRQAAAVADDLRGVRRVAVTATPTLQTVVGVVGGLLAGAAVVPVPPDAGPRERDHILRDSEAEVLLGPGGAGSADASAPPAVPVDLGRRSDTRHPEPAPESTALILYTSGTTGAPKGVVLSRRAVAACLDGLADAWAWTPDDRLVHGLPLFHVHGLVLGVLGPLRLGSRLHHVGRPRPERYAAAAGSLYFGVPTIWSRIAADPAAARALRPARLLVSGSAKLPESVFGNLAALTGHRVVERYGMTETLITVSARADGPRRPGTVGLSLPEVRTRVVDERGEAVPTDGVAMGELQVRGATLFDGYLHRPDADAACRAPDGWFRTGDVATIDPDGWHRIVGRAATDLIKSGGYRIGAGEVEDALLAHPGVREVAVVGTPHPDLGQQVTAFVVGDGVREAELIEFVARQLNVHKRPRQVRLVDALPRNALGKVQKNLLTEC
;
A
#
# COMPACT_ATOMS: atom_id res chain seq x y z
N MET A 1 14.24 7.06 -18.25
CA MET A 1 13.85 5.79 -18.94
C MET A 1 12.33 5.71 -19.05
N PRO A 2 11.77 5.08 -20.11
CA PRO A 2 10.33 4.86 -20.25
C PRO A 2 9.74 4.13 -19.05
N LEU A 3 8.49 4.45 -18.66
CA LEU A 3 7.84 3.79 -17.52
C LEU A 3 7.65 2.28 -17.76
N LEU A 4 7.28 1.91 -18.97
CA LEU A 4 7.03 0.52 -19.39
C LEU A 4 8.17 -0.04 -20.26
N SER A 5 9.43 0.24 -19.88
CA SER A 5 10.61 -0.04 -20.69
C SER A 5 10.71 -1.50 -21.15
N TRP A 6 10.53 -2.47 -20.27
CA TRP A 6 10.57 -3.87 -20.65
C TRP A 6 9.46 -4.27 -21.62
N LEU A 7 8.22 -3.86 -21.34
CA LEU A 7 7.08 -4.20 -22.20
C LEU A 7 7.24 -3.65 -23.62
N SER A 8 7.79 -2.44 -23.74
CA SER A 8 7.98 -1.78 -25.04
C SER A 8 9.01 -2.46 -25.93
N GLU A 9 10.01 -3.09 -25.32
CA GLU A 9 11.15 -3.73 -26.02
C GLU A 9 11.01 -5.25 -26.14
N SER A 10 10.14 -5.88 -25.34
CA SER A 10 10.05 -7.34 -25.26
C SER A 10 9.52 -7.96 -26.53
N THR A 11 10.22 -8.99 -26.99
CA THR A 11 9.82 -9.90 -28.07
C THR A 11 9.39 -11.28 -27.54
N ASP A 12 9.27 -11.42 -26.22
CA ASP A 12 8.98 -12.70 -25.57
C ASP A 12 7.51 -13.10 -25.77
N GLU A 13 7.27 -14.12 -26.55
CA GLU A 13 5.96 -14.71 -26.84
C GLU A 13 5.59 -15.86 -25.91
N ARG A 14 6.48 -16.25 -24.97
CA ARG A 14 6.20 -17.36 -24.04
C ARG A 14 4.96 -17.05 -23.22
N PRO A 15 3.98 -17.98 -23.13
CA PRO A 15 2.76 -17.77 -22.37
C PRO A 15 3.06 -17.63 -20.87
N GLY A 16 2.20 -16.89 -20.17
CA GLY A 16 2.28 -16.76 -18.70
C GLY A 16 3.30 -15.76 -18.20
N ALA A 17 3.71 -14.78 -19.00
CA ALA A 17 4.46 -13.62 -18.54
C ALA A 17 3.63 -12.83 -17.49
N ILE A 18 2.36 -12.59 -17.82
CA ILE A 18 1.36 -12.05 -16.90
C ILE A 18 0.24 -13.07 -16.76
N ARG A 19 -0.07 -13.43 -15.53
CA ARG A 19 -1.22 -14.27 -15.18
C ARG A 19 -2.07 -13.53 -14.13
N VAL A 20 -3.37 -13.42 -14.38
CA VAL A 20 -4.35 -12.87 -13.45
C VAL A 20 -5.48 -13.90 -13.29
N ASP A 21 -5.54 -14.50 -12.11
CA ASP A 21 -6.39 -15.63 -11.78
C ASP A 21 -6.17 -16.78 -12.78
N ASP A 22 -7.16 -17.11 -13.61
CA ASP A 22 -7.12 -18.20 -14.61
C ASP A 22 -6.65 -17.75 -16.01
N ARG A 23 -6.57 -16.43 -16.26
CA ARG A 23 -6.16 -15.88 -17.56
C ARG A 23 -4.70 -15.46 -17.58
N SER A 24 -4.05 -15.68 -18.74
CA SER A 24 -2.67 -15.28 -18.93
C SER A 24 -2.41 -14.70 -20.31
N ALA A 25 -1.34 -13.90 -20.41
CA ALA A 25 -0.83 -13.37 -21.65
C ALA A 25 0.71 -13.48 -21.70
N SER A 26 1.28 -13.54 -22.90
CA SER A 26 2.69 -13.27 -23.14
C SER A 26 2.95 -11.75 -23.07
N TRP A 27 4.22 -11.34 -23.03
CA TRP A 27 4.57 -9.92 -23.14
C TRP A 27 4.10 -9.30 -24.45
N VAL A 28 4.24 -10.02 -25.56
CA VAL A 28 3.81 -9.59 -26.89
C VAL A 28 2.30 -9.48 -26.98
N ASP A 29 1.56 -10.47 -26.44
CA ASP A 29 0.09 -10.40 -26.40
C ASP A 29 -0.40 -9.21 -25.58
N LEU A 30 0.15 -9.01 -24.39
CA LEU A 30 -0.22 -7.89 -23.53
C LEU A 30 0.02 -6.56 -24.23
N ARG A 31 1.18 -6.40 -24.86
CA ARG A 31 1.52 -5.19 -25.61
C ARG A 31 0.53 -4.93 -26.74
N ARG A 32 0.22 -5.97 -27.57
CA ARG A 32 -0.72 -5.84 -28.69
C ARG A 32 -2.16 -5.58 -28.25
N GLN A 33 -2.60 -6.19 -27.15
CA GLN A 33 -3.91 -5.94 -26.56
C GLN A 33 -4.00 -4.49 -26.03
N ALA A 34 -2.98 -4.06 -25.29
CA ALA A 34 -2.92 -2.70 -24.75
C ALA A 34 -2.80 -1.65 -25.86
N ALA A 35 -2.06 -1.93 -26.96
CA ALA A 35 -1.99 -1.04 -28.10
C ALA A 35 -3.35 -0.88 -28.80
N ALA A 36 -4.17 -1.92 -28.90
CA ALA A 36 -5.53 -1.81 -29.42
C ALA A 36 -6.43 -0.91 -28.54
N VAL A 37 -6.29 -0.99 -27.22
CA VAL A 37 -6.97 -0.06 -26.30
C VAL A 37 -6.43 1.36 -26.46
N ALA A 38 -5.12 1.53 -26.60
CA ALA A 38 -4.51 2.84 -26.79
C ALA A 38 -4.94 3.52 -28.12
N ASP A 39 -5.15 2.72 -29.17
CA ASP A 39 -5.70 3.23 -30.46
C ASP A 39 -7.10 3.84 -30.27
N ASP A 40 -7.95 3.22 -29.42
CA ASP A 40 -9.29 3.72 -29.11
C ASP A 40 -9.27 4.97 -28.21
N LEU A 41 -8.20 5.15 -27.42
CA LEU A 41 -8.04 6.26 -26.47
C LEU A 41 -7.27 7.45 -27.04
N ARG A 42 -7.07 7.56 -28.34
CA ARG A 42 -6.36 8.69 -28.96
C ARG A 42 -7.03 10.02 -28.62
N GLY A 43 -6.26 10.93 -28.02
CA GLY A 43 -6.73 12.24 -27.62
C GLY A 43 -7.43 12.27 -26.26
N VAL A 44 -7.68 11.14 -25.61
CA VAL A 44 -8.21 11.05 -24.26
C VAL A 44 -7.12 11.45 -23.26
N ARG A 45 -7.43 12.41 -22.40
CA ARG A 45 -6.48 12.91 -21.39
C ARG A 45 -6.52 12.11 -20.08
N ARG A 46 -7.72 11.65 -19.70
CA ARG A 46 -7.95 10.90 -18.45
C ARG A 46 -8.92 9.75 -18.70
N VAL A 47 -8.49 8.55 -18.34
CA VAL A 47 -9.28 7.33 -18.50
C VAL A 47 -9.47 6.65 -17.16
N ALA A 48 -10.72 6.44 -16.77
CA ALA A 48 -11.06 5.61 -15.60
C ALA A 48 -11.00 4.13 -15.98
N VAL A 49 -10.57 3.29 -15.04
CA VAL A 49 -10.54 1.82 -15.20
C VAL A 49 -11.19 1.17 -13.99
N THR A 50 -12.24 0.38 -14.19
CA THR A 50 -12.80 -0.44 -13.10
C THR A 50 -11.77 -1.48 -12.68
N ALA A 51 -11.17 -1.30 -11.51
CA ALA A 51 -9.97 -2.00 -11.07
C ALA A 51 -10.25 -3.38 -10.46
N THR A 52 -11.04 -4.20 -11.15
CA THR A 52 -11.23 -5.62 -10.80
C THR A 52 -9.93 -6.40 -11.00
N PRO A 53 -9.67 -7.46 -10.22
CA PRO A 53 -8.45 -8.27 -10.39
C PRO A 53 -8.57 -9.20 -11.62
N THR A 54 -8.54 -8.62 -12.82
CA THR A 54 -8.68 -9.30 -14.11
C THR A 54 -7.59 -8.87 -15.11
N LEU A 55 -7.33 -9.70 -16.11
CA LEU A 55 -6.41 -9.35 -17.19
C LEU A 55 -6.90 -8.15 -18.00
N GLN A 56 -8.22 -7.97 -18.13
CA GLN A 56 -8.83 -6.79 -18.77
C GLN A 56 -8.42 -5.50 -18.06
N THR A 57 -8.40 -5.49 -16.71
CA THR A 57 -7.92 -4.33 -15.95
C THR A 57 -6.46 -4.01 -16.25
N VAL A 58 -5.59 -5.03 -16.28
CA VAL A 58 -4.18 -4.84 -16.63
C VAL A 58 -4.03 -4.27 -18.04
N VAL A 59 -4.74 -4.84 -19.02
CA VAL A 59 -4.73 -4.37 -20.42
C VAL A 59 -5.27 -2.93 -20.52
N GLY A 60 -6.35 -2.61 -19.81
CA GLY A 60 -6.95 -1.27 -19.80
C GLY A 60 -6.00 -0.23 -19.19
N VAL A 61 -5.36 -0.53 -18.06
CA VAL A 61 -4.36 0.34 -17.44
C VAL A 61 -3.17 0.58 -18.36
N VAL A 62 -2.62 -0.49 -18.94
CA VAL A 62 -1.47 -0.39 -19.84
C VAL A 62 -1.84 0.36 -21.11
N GLY A 63 -3.04 0.11 -21.68
CA GLY A 63 -3.54 0.82 -22.85
C GLY A 63 -3.70 2.33 -22.59
N GLY A 64 -4.26 2.72 -21.44
CA GLY A 64 -4.32 4.12 -21.03
C GLY A 64 -2.95 4.78 -20.91
N LEU A 65 -1.99 4.07 -20.28
CA LEU A 65 -0.61 4.55 -20.18
C LEU A 65 0.08 4.66 -21.55
N LEU A 66 -0.14 3.73 -22.48
CA LEU A 66 0.39 3.80 -23.84
C LEU A 66 -0.23 4.95 -24.65
N ALA A 67 -1.52 5.22 -24.47
CA ALA A 67 -2.21 6.36 -25.09
C ALA A 67 -1.73 7.71 -24.56
N GLY A 68 -0.94 7.74 -23.48
CA GLY A 68 -0.52 8.98 -22.83
C GLY A 68 -1.56 9.57 -21.88
N ALA A 69 -2.66 8.86 -21.64
CA ALA A 69 -3.70 9.28 -20.72
C ALA A 69 -3.29 9.05 -19.25
N ALA A 70 -3.77 9.91 -18.35
CA ALA A 70 -3.71 9.67 -16.91
C ALA A 70 -4.74 8.59 -16.54
N VAL A 71 -4.30 7.49 -15.96
CA VAL A 71 -5.18 6.38 -15.60
C VAL A 71 -5.72 6.57 -14.19
N VAL A 72 -7.04 6.44 -14.04
CA VAL A 72 -7.79 6.57 -12.77
C VAL A 72 -8.38 5.21 -12.39
N PRO A 73 -7.73 4.41 -11.55
CA PRO A 73 -8.30 3.15 -11.10
C PRO A 73 -9.47 3.40 -10.14
N VAL A 74 -10.64 2.86 -10.49
CA VAL A 74 -11.86 2.96 -9.69
C VAL A 74 -12.06 1.65 -8.92
N PRO A 75 -12.19 1.68 -7.58
CA PRO A 75 -12.47 0.47 -6.81
C PRO A 75 -13.76 -0.21 -7.29
N PRO A 76 -13.77 -1.53 -7.53
CA PRO A 76 -14.95 -2.23 -8.03
C PRO A 76 -16.07 -2.33 -7.01
N ASP A 77 -15.77 -2.16 -5.74
CA ASP A 77 -16.67 -2.18 -4.58
C ASP A 77 -16.99 -0.78 -4.04
N ALA A 78 -16.54 0.28 -4.74
CA ALA A 78 -16.93 1.65 -4.39
C ALA A 78 -18.45 1.82 -4.45
N GLY A 79 -19.02 2.37 -3.38
CA GLY A 79 -20.42 2.73 -3.37
C GLY A 79 -20.75 3.81 -4.43
N PRO A 80 -22.02 3.97 -4.85
CA PRO A 80 -22.38 4.91 -5.91
C PRO A 80 -21.84 6.33 -5.69
N ARG A 81 -21.97 6.86 -4.48
CA ARG A 81 -21.49 8.23 -4.15
C ARG A 81 -19.98 8.38 -4.31
N GLU A 82 -19.20 7.39 -3.88
CA GLU A 82 -17.74 7.39 -3.99
C GLU A 82 -17.31 7.26 -5.45
N ARG A 83 -17.91 6.32 -6.17
CA ARG A 83 -17.66 6.12 -7.61
C ARG A 83 -17.96 7.39 -8.41
N ASP A 84 -19.13 8.00 -8.19
CA ASP A 84 -19.56 9.23 -8.88
C ASP A 84 -18.63 10.39 -8.53
N HIS A 85 -18.17 10.47 -7.27
CA HIS A 85 -17.17 11.47 -6.88
C HIS A 85 -15.87 11.25 -7.65
N ILE A 86 -15.32 10.04 -7.68
CA ILE A 86 -14.06 9.73 -8.38
C ILE A 86 -14.18 10.09 -9.87
N LEU A 87 -15.27 9.70 -10.53
CA LEU A 87 -15.44 9.94 -11.97
C LEU A 87 -15.59 11.44 -12.30
N ARG A 88 -16.34 12.20 -11.49
CA ARG A 88 -16.51 13.64 -11.68
C ARG A 88 -15.26 14.44 -11.34
N ASP A 89 -14.67 14.18 -10.17
CA ASP A 89 -13.49 14.91 -9.69
C ASP A 89 -12.26 14.65 -10.58
N SER A 90 -12.12 13.43 -11.09
CA SER A 90 -11.05 13.10 -12.04
C SER A 90 -11.28 13.63 -13.44
N GLU A 91 -12.50 14.10 -13.78
CA GLU A 91 -12.89 14.46 -15.14
C GLU A 91 -12.54 13.36 -16.16
N ALA A 92 -12.74 12.10 -15.79
CA ALA A 92 -12.46 10.99 -16.69
C ALA A 92 -13.38 11.04 -17.91
N GLU A 93 -12.80 10.91 -19.10
CA GLU A 93 -13.53 11.03 -20.37
C GLU A 93 -14.09 9.68 -20.85
N VAL A 94 -13.50 8.58 -20.38
CA VAL A 94 -13.91 7.19 -20.71
C VAL A 94 -13.77 6.33 -19.46
N LEU A 95 -14.65 5.37 -19.27
CA LEU A 95 -14.54 4.31 -18.26
C LEU A 95 -14.28 2.96 -18.94
N LEU A 96 -13.11 2.38 -18.73
CA LEU A 96 -12.81 1.02 -19.17
C LEU A 96 -13.25 0.01 -18.11
N GLY A 97 -13.97 -1.02 -18.54
CA GLY A 97 -14.43 -2.04 -17.61
C GLY A 97 -15.40 -3.02 -18.26
N PRO A 98 -15.94 -3.99 -17.50
CA PRO A 98 -16.98 -4.89 -18.01
C PRO A 98 -18.17 -4.04 -18.49
N GLY A 99 -18.58 -4.26 -19.73
CA GLY A 99 -19.73 -3.59 -20.34
C GLY A 99 -21.00 -3.84 -19.53
N GLY A 100 -21.83 -2.81 -19.36
CA GLY A 100 -23.21 -2.97 -18.93
C GLY A 100 -23.64 -2.34 -17.61
N ALA A 101 -22.77 -1.78 -16.82
CA ALA A 101 -23.19 -0.93 -15.70
C ALA A 101 -23.10 0.55 -16.12
N GLY A 102 -23.87 0.94 -17.12
CA GLY A 102 -24.13 2.35 -17.38
C GLY A 102 -24.67 2.97 -16.10
N SER A 103 -23.98 3.98 -15.57
CA SER A 103 -24.58 4.86 -14.57
C SER A 103 -25.91 5.37 -15.17
N ALA A 104 -26.97 5.35 -14.39
CA ALA A 104 -28.23 6.02 -14.79
C ALA A 104 -28.05 7.55 -14.87
N ASP A 105 -26.88 8.05 -14.49
CA ASP A 105 -26.48 9.45 -14.57
C ASP A 105 -25.91 9.76 -15.97
N ALA A 106 -26.60 10.62 -16.70
CA ALA A 106 -26.18 11.08 -18.03
C ALA A 106 -24.84 11.84 -18.03
N SER A 107 -24.31 12.20 -16.86
CA SER A 107 -23.00 12.87 -16.69
C SER A 107 -21.82 11.89 -16.55
N ALA A 108 -22.09 10.58 -16.43
CA ALA A 108 -21.03 9.58 -16.31
C ALA A 108 -20.29 9.38 -17.65
N PRO A 109 -18.96 9.16 -17.64
CA PRO A 109 -18.24 8.88 -18.87
C PRO A 109 -18.72 7.59 -19.54
N PRO A 110 -18.68 7.51 -20.89
CA PRO A 110 -19.07 6.31 -21.61
C PRO A 110 -18.24 5.10 -21.15
N ALA A 111 -18.92 3.99 -20.87
CA ALA A 111 -18.28 2.75 -20.50
C ALA A 111 -17.92 1.94 -21.76
N VAL A 112 -16.63 1.57 -21.86
CA VAL A 112 -16.10 0.81 -22.98
C VAL A 112 -15.50 -0.51 -22.46
N PRO A 113 -15.91 -1.66 -22.97
CA PRO A 113 -15.35 -2.94 -22.56
C PRO A 113 -13.93 -3.11 -23.12
N VAL A 114 -13.05 -3.74 -22.34
CA VAL A 114 -11.72 -4.15 -22.80
C VAL A 114 -11.83 -5.54 -23.42
N ASP A 115 -11.72 -5.61 -24.73
CA ASP A 115 -11.75 -6.86 -25.49
C ASP A 115 -10.35 -7.46 -25.62
N LEU A 116 -10.11 -8.56 -24.91
CA LEU A 116 -8.84 -9.29 -24.98
C LEU A 116 -8.60 -10.00 -26.32
N GLY A 117 -9.57 -10.09 -27.22
CA GLY A 117 -9.44 -10.64 -28.57
C GLY A 117 -8.79 -9.67 -29.56
N ARG A 118 -8.89 -8.37 -29.29
CA ARG A 118 -8.32 -7.32 -30.18
C ARG A 118 -6.81 -7.23 -30.05
N ARG A 119 -6.16 -6.92 -31.15
CA ARG A 119 -4.70 -6.73 -31.26
C ARG A 119 -4.41 -5.52 -32.15
N SER A 120 -3.34 -4.78 -31.81
CA SER A 120 -2.77 -3.74 -32.65
C SER A 120 -1.25 -3.82 -32.60
N ASP A 121 -0.60 -3.57 -33.71
CA ASP A 121 0.85 -3.44 -33.81
C ASP A 121 1.29 -1.97 -33.81
N THR A 122 0.37 -1.03 -33.59
CA THR A 122 0.68 0.39 -33.47
C THR A 122 1.68 0.61 -32.33
N ARG A 123 2.76 1.32 -32.66
CA ARG A 123 3.70 1.82 -31.64
C ARG A 123 3.28 3.21 -31.19
N HIS A 124 2.95 3.33 -29.92
CA HIS A 124 2.66 4.61 -29.30
C HIS A 124 3.96 5.23 -28.78
N PRO A 125 4.22 6.54 -29.02
CA PRO A 125 5.39 7.19 -28.47
C PRO A 125 5.31 7.22 -26.95
N GLU A 126 6.45 7.05 -26.27
CA GLU A 126 6.50 7.18 -24.81
C GLU A 126 6.20 8.62 -24.41
N PRO A 127 5.22 8.87 -23.55
CA PRO A 127 4.92 10.20 -23.05
C PRO A 127 6.05 10.74 -22.16
N ALA A 128 6.13 12.09 -22.03
CA ALA A 128 7.14 12.75 -21.22
C ALA A 128 7.15 12.22 -19.76
N PRO A 129 8.33 12.11 -19.12
CA PRO A 129 8.45 11.60 -17.74
C PRO A 129 7.63 12.40 -16.72
N GLU A 130 7.43 13.68 -16.95
CA GLU A 130 6.67 14.60 -16.10
C GLU A 130 5.16 14.47 -16.29
N SER A 131 4.71 13.80 -17.38
CA SER A 131 3.27 13.60 -17.60
C SER A 131 2.68 12.68 -16.53
N THR A 132 1.41 12.94 -16.21
CA THR A 132 0.66 12.13 -15.23
C THR A 132 0.49 10.70 -15.73
N ALA A 133 0.93 9.73 -14.93
CA ALA A 133 0.68 8.31 -15.17
C ALA A 133 -0.64 7.86 -14.53
N LEU A 134 -0.80 8.18 -13.26
CA LEU A 134 -1.90 7.69 -12.43
C LEU A 134 -2.51 8.83 -11.61
N ILE A 135 -3.81 8.74 -11.35
CA ILE A 135 -4.50 9.51 -10.32
C ILE A 135 -5.14 8.51 -9.38
N LEU A 136 -4.56 8.34 -8.18
CA LEU A 136 -5.03 7.39 -7.19
C LEU A 136 -5.83 8.10 -6.10
N TYR A 137 -7.07 7.67 -5.88
CA TYR A 137 -7.91 8.25 -4.85
C TYR A 137 -7.62 7.65 -3.48
N THR A 138 -7.46 8.53 -2.48
CA THR A 138 -7.23 8.15 -1.08
C THR A 138 -8.41 8.59 -0.24
N SER A 139 -8.91 7.69 0.62
CA SER A 139 -9.86 8.07 1.67
C SER A 139 -9.11 8.91 2.70
N GLY A 140 -9.27 10.23 2.64
CA GLY A 140 -8.79 11.12 3.69
C GLY A 140 -9.48 10.80 5.03
N THR A 141 -8.83 11.13 6.14
CA THR A 141 -9.42 11.01 7.49
C THR A 141 -10.62 11.93 7.67
N THR A 142 -10.76 12.95 6.83
CA THR A 142 -11.84 13.94 6.86
C THR A 142 -12.24 14.34 5.44
N GLY A 143 -13.47 14.06 5.05
CA GLY A 143 -14.05 14.52 3.78
C GLY A 143 -14.01 13.52 2.62
N ALA A 144 -14.31 14.00 1.41
CA ALA A 144 -14.32 13.20 0.19
C ALA A 144 -12.91 12.74 -0.19
N PRO A 145 -12.77 11.57 -0.85
CA PRO A 145 -11.49 11.08 -1.34
C PRO A 145 -10.77 12.11 -2.22
N LYS A 146 -9.43 12.21 -2.09
CA LYS A 146 -8.60 13.11 -2.87
C LYS A 146 -7.84 12.34 -3.93
N GLY A 147 -7.79 12.86 -5.15
CA GLY A 147 -7.00 12.31 -6.25
C GLY A 147 -5.52 12.71 -6.11
N VAL A 148 -4.65 11.74 -5.89
CA VAL A 148 -3.19 11.90 -5.80
C VAL A 148 -2.61 11.77 -7.21
N VAL A 149 -2.01 12.83 -7.72
CA VAL A 149 -1.43 12.89 -9.07
C VAL A 149 0.00 12.35 -9.05
N LEU A 150 0.24 11.27 -9.79
CA LEU A 150 1.54 10.60 -9.87
C LEU A 150 2.09 10.68 -11.28
N SER A 151 3.26 11.32 -11.44
CA SER A 151 3.97 11.37 -12.70
C SER A 151 4.62 10.02 -13.05
N ARG A 152 4.88 9.83 -14.36
CA ARG A 152 5.64 8.68 -14.87
C ARG A 152 7.01 8.60 -14.22
N ARG A 153 7.67 9.75 -14.02
CA ARG A 153 8.96 9.84 -13.36
C ARG A 153 8.90 9.35 -11.92
N ALA A 154 7.90 9.76 -11.13
CA ALA A 154 7.79 9.36 -9.73
C ALA A 154 7.56 7.85 -9.61
N VAL A 155 6.69 7.28 -10.45
CA VAL A 155 6.43 5.83 -10.48
C VAL A 155 7.68 5.06 -10.89
N ALA A 156 8.39 5.52 -11.94
CA ALA A 156 9.63 4.89 -12.39
C ALA A 156 10.72 4.90 -11.33
N ALA A 157 10.97 6.07 -10.70
CA ALA A 157 11.96 6.21 -9.63
C ALA A 157 11.68 5.27 -8.44
N CYS A 158 10.41 5.14 -8.04
CA CYS A 158 10.01 4.21 -7.00
C CYS A 158 10.34 2.76 -7.38
N LEU A 159 9.98 2.33 -8.60
CA LEU A 159 10.21 0.96 -9.05
C LEU A 159 11.69 0.63 -9.21
N ASP A 160 12.50 1.58 -9.71
CA ASP A 160 13.95 1.42 -9.82
C ASP A 160 14.61 1.32 -8.43
N GLY A 161 14.20 2.18 -7.48
CA GLY A 161 14.68 2.12 -6.11
C GLY A 161 14.33 0.79 -5.41
N LEU A 162 13.16 0.23 -5.70
CA LEU A 162 12.77 -1.08 -5.19
C LEU A 162 13.48 -2.24 -5.91
N ALA A 163 13.76 -2.09 -7.20
CA ALA A 163 14.55 -3.06 -7.94
C ALA A 163 15.95 -3.22 -7.32
N ASP A 164 16.60 -2.11 -6.97
CA ASP A 164 17.86 -2.10 -6.25
C ASP A 164 17.71 -2.71 -4.85
N ALA A 165 16.77 -2.20 -4.04
CA ALA A 165 16.60 -2.63 -2.65
C ALA A 165 16.24 -4.12 -2.51
N TRP A 166 15.50 -4.67 -3.45
CA TRP A 166 15.04 -6.06 -3.41
C TRP A 166 15.82 -7.01 -4.33
N ALA A 167 16.84 -6.50 -5.03
CA ALA A 167 17.53 -7.23 -6.09
C ALA A 167 16.53 -7.88 -7.06
N TRP A 168 15.48 -7.10 -7.43
CA TRP A 168 14.38 -7.58 -8.26
C TRP A 168 14.78 -7.60 -9.72
N THR A 169 14.71 -8.76 -10.35
CA THR A 169 15.22 -9.01 -11.70
C THR A 169 14.16 -9.62 -12.62
N PRO A 170 14.41 -9.70 -13.93
CA PRO A 170 13.53 -10.39 -14.88
C PRO A 170 13.32 -11.89 -14.57
N ASP A 171 14.22 -12.53 -13.85
CA ASP A 171 14.11 -13.93 -13.47
C ASP A 171 13.08 -14.18 -12.37
N ASP A 172 12.65 -13.11 -11.68
CA ASP A 172 11.66 -13.23 -10.62
C ASP A 172 10.27 -13.54 -11.17
N ARG A 173 9.51 -14.26 -10.35
CA ARG A 173 8.06 -14.41 -10.49
C ARG A 173 7.40 -13.78 -9.28
N LEU A 174 6.79 -12.63 -9.50
CA LEU A 174 5.99 -11.95 -8.47
C LEU A 174 4.64 -12.63 -8.31
N VAL A 175 4.27 -12.91 -7.06
CA VAL A 175 2.94 -13.42 -6.67
C VAL A 175 2.28 -12.45 -5.70
N HIS A 176 1.04 -12.05 -5.99
CA HIS A 176 0.20 -11.30 -5.04
C HIS A 176 -1.28 -11.44 -5.38
N GLY A 177 -2.15 -11.04 -4.44
CA GLY A 177 -3.60 -10.92 -4.61
C GLY A 177 -4.11 -9.56 -4.12
N LEU A 178 -3.31 -8.51 -4.29
CA LEU A 178 -3.60 -7.16 -3.77
C LEU A 178 -4.51 -6.39 -4.72
N PRO A 179 -5.35 -5.45 -4.20
CA PRO A 179 -6.25 -4.65 -5.03
C PRO A 179 -5.52 -3.80 -6.07
N LEU A 180 -6.05 -3.75 -7.31
CA LEU A 180 -5.44 -3.05 -8.44
C LEU A 180 -5.78 -1.55 -8.51
N PHE A 181 -6.32 -0.98 -7.43
CA PHE A 181 -6.57 0.45 -7.27
C PHE A 181 -5.69 1.11 -6.18
N HIS A 182 -4.68 0.38 -5.69
CA HIS A 182 -3.72 0.87 -4.71
C HIS A 182 -2.28 0.72 -5.19
N VAL A 183 -1.41 1.59 -4.65
CA VAL A 183 0.04 1.57 -4.94
C VAL A 183 0.62 0.16 -4.87
N HIS A 184 0.32 -0.59 -3.79
CA HIS A 184 0.90 -1.92 -3.58
C HIS A 184 0.50 -2.92 -4.66
N GLY A 185 -0.79 -2.99 -5.02
CA GLY A 185 -1.27 -3.94 -6.03
C GLY A 185 -1.05 -3.48 -7.47
N LEU A 186 -1.23 -2.18 -7.75
CA LEU A 186 -1.11 -1.66 -9.11
C LEU A 186 0.31 -1.22 -9.44
N VAL A 187 0.88 -0.28 -8.68
CA VAL A 187 2.20 0.28 -9.02
C VAL A 187 3.27 -0.80 -8.83
N LEU A 188 3.36 -1.38 -7.63
CA LEU A 188 4.38 -2.39 -7.37
C LEU A 188 4.02 -3.72 -8.04
N GLY A 189 2.75 -4.14 -7.89
CA GLY A 189 2.30 -5.47 -8.29
C GLY A 189 2.12 -5.67 -9.79
N VAL A 190 1.75 -4.62 -10.53
CA VAL A 190 1.56 -4.71 -12.00
C VAL A 190 2.64 -3.93 -12.74
N LEU A 191 2.82 -2.63 -12.44
CA LEU A 191 3.79 -1.82 -13.20
C LEU A 191 5.24 -2.22 -12.90
N GLY A 192 5.54 -2.75 -11.71
CA GLY A 192 6.86 -3.30 -11.40
C GLY A 192 7.30 -4.39 -12.37
N PRO A 193 6.57 -5.49 -12.53
CA PRO A 193 6.85 -6.50 -13.54
C PRO A 193 6.97 -5.95 -14.96
N LEU A 194 6.11 -5.01 -15.35
CA LEU A 194 6.11 -4.41 -16.70
C LEU A 194 7.34 -3.53 -16.95
N ARG A 195 7.91 -2.94 -15.90
CA ARG A 195 9.14 -2.17 -15.98
C ARG A 195 10.38 -3.03 -15.97
N LEU A 196 10.41 -4.06 -15.12
CA LEU A 196 11.60 -4.86 -14.83
C LEU A 196 11.69 -6.15 -15.63
N GLY A 197 10.61 -6.59 -16.26
CA GLY A 197 10.57 -7.83 -17.04
C GLY A 197 10.31 -9.10 -16.22
N SER A 198 10.03 -8.98 -14.93
CA SER A 198 9.71 -10.14 -14.10
C SER A 198 8.29 -10.64 -14.38
N ARG A 199 8.06 -11.95 -14.21
CA ARG A 199 6.73 -12.51 -14.41
C ARG A 199 5.78 -12.10 -13.28
N LEU A 200 4.49 -11.94 -13.60
CA LEU A 200 3.43 -11.67 -12.65
C LEU A 200 2.43 -12.83 -12.57
N HIS A 201 2.11 -13.25 -11.35
CA HIS A 201 0.95 -14.07 -11.04
C HIS A 201 0.07 -13.39 -9.98
N HIS A 202 -0.98 -12.69 -10.43
CA HIS A 202 -2.03 -12.18 -9.54
C HIS A 202 -3.02 -13.30 -9.25
N VAL A 203 -3.09 -13.75 -7.99
CA VAL A 203 -3.87 -14.94 -7.58
C VAL A 203 -5.38 -14.66 -7.37
N GLY A 204 -5.90 -13.53 -7.83
CA GLY A 204 -7.26 -13.12 -7.53
C GLY A 204 -7.43 -12.76 -6.05
N ARG A 205 -8.32 -13.44 -5.33
CA ARG A 205 -8.48 -13.23 -3.88
C ARG A 205 -7.27 -13.78 -3.12
N PRO A 206 -6.67 -12.98 -2.20
CA PRO A 206 -5.52 -13.42 -1.42
C PRO A 206 -5.93 -14.44 -0.35
N ARG A 207 -5.60 -15.71 -0.58
CA ARG A 207 -5.81 -16.85 0.33
C ARG A 207 -4.53 -17.64 0.49
N PRO A 208 -4.25 -18.24 1.67
CA PRO A 208 -3.04 -19.02 1.91
C PRO A 208 -2.79 -20.10 0.85
N GLU A 209 -3.81 -20.88 0.50
CA GLU A 209 -3.71 -21.97 -0.46
C GLU A 209 -3.38 -21.49 -1.88
N ARG A 210 -3.85 -20.29 -2.27
CA ARG A 210 -3.53 -19.70 -3.57
C ARG A 210 -2.09 -19.19 -3.66
N TYR A 211 -1.58 -18.62 -2.54
CA TYR A 211 -0.18 -18.24 -2.44
C TYR A 211 0.73 -19.46 -2.49
N ALA A 212 0.39 -20.50 -1.74
CA ALA A 212 1.13 -21.76 -1.70
C ALA A 212 1.24 -22.42 -3.09
N ALA A 213 0.14 -22.43 -3.86
CA ALA A 213 0.07 -23.06 -5.18
C ALA A 213 0.79 -22.26 -6.29
N ALA A 214 1.14 -21.00 -6.07
CA ALA A 214 1.58 -20.10 -7.14
C ALA A 214 3.06 -20.25 -7.55
N ALA A 215 3.89 -20.89 -6.73
CA ALA A 215 5.31 -21.16 -7.00
C ALA A 215 6.11 -19.92 -7.42
N GLY A 216 6.00 -18.82 -6.68
CA GLY A 216 6.71 -17.57 -6.93
C GLY A 216 8.11 -17.52 -6.30
N SER A 217 8.95 -16.61 -6.77
CA SER A 217 10.21 -16.23 -6.11
C SER A 217 10.05 -15.01 -5.20
N LEU A 218 9.10 -14.15 -5.53
CA LEU A 218 8.82 -12.89 -4.83
C LEU A 218 7.32 -12.83 -4.50
N TYR A 219 6.99 -12.56 -3.24
CA TYR A 219 5.59 -12.50 -2.79
C TYR A 219 5.28 -11.18 -2.10
N PHE A 220 4.18 -10.52 -2.53
CA PHE A 220 3.67 -9.34 -1.85
C PHE A 220 2.41 -9.66 -1.07
N GLY A 221 2.35 -9.14 0.16
CA GLY A 221 1.19 -9.28 1.02
C GLY A 221 1.05 -8.10 1.98
N VAL A 222 -0.09 -8.06 2.63
CA VAL A 222 -0.38 -7.18 3.76
C VAL A 222 -0.42 -8.01 5.05
N PRO A 223 -0.30 -7.42 6.23
CA PRO A 223 -0.25 -8.18 7.49
C PRO A 223 -1.38 -9.20 7.64
N THR A 224 -2.60 -8.88 7.20
CA THR A 224 -3.74 -9.80 7.30
C THR A 224 -3.55 -11.10 6.50
N ILE A 225 -2.98 -11.05 5.29
CA ILE A 225 -2.68 -12.29 4.55
C ILE A 225 -1.49 -13.02 5.14
N TRP A 226 -0.47 -12.30 5.61
CA TRP A 226 0.67 -12.90 6.27
C TRP A 226 0.28 -13.62 7.57
N SER A 227 -0.63 -13.05 8.37
CA SER A 227 -1.18 -13.70 9.57
C SER A 227 -1.92 -14.98 9.21
N ARG A 228 -2.74 -14.98 8.15
CA ARG A 228 -3.45 -16.18 7.67
C ARG A 228 -2.48 -17.24 7.16
N ILE A 229 -1.44 -16.88 6.44
CA ILE A 229 -0.41 -17.80 5.98
C ILE A 229 0.38 -18.38 7.18
N ALA A 230 0.73 -17.55 8.16
CA ALA A 230 1.41 -18.01 9.38
C ALA A 230 0.55 -18.96 10.22
N ALA A 231 -0.78 -18.84 10.17
CA ALA A 231 -1.74 -19.73 10.84
C ALA A 231 -1.97 -21.05 10.07
N ASP A 232 -1.49 -21.15 8.82
CA ASP A 232 -1.52 -22.38 8.01
C ASP A 232 -0.09 -22.88 7.75
N PRO A 233 0.44 -23.79 8.59
CA PRO A 233 1.81 -24.28 8.45
C PRO A 233 2.12 -24.95 7.11
N ALA A 234 1.13 -25.55 6.44
CA ALA A 234 1.33 -26.19 5.14
C ALA A 234 1.50 -25.13 4.05
N ALA A 235 0.63 -24.13 4.03
CA ALA A 235 0.74 -23.00 3.10
C ALA A 235 2.02 -22.21 3.34
N ALA A 236 2.39 -21.93 4.60
CA ALA A 236 3.62 -21.24 4.92
C ALA A 236 4.85 -22.01 4.41
N ARG A 237 4.96 -23.30 4.68
CA ARG A 237 6.09 -24.12 4.21
C ARG A 237 6.21 -24.21 2.69
N ALA A 238 5.10 -24.09 1.96
CA ALA A 238 5.13 -24.05 0.51
C ALA A 238 5.84 -22.79 -0.05
N LEU A 239 6.02 -21.75 0.76
CA LEU A 239 6.74 -20.54 0.39
C LEU A 239 8.26 -20.64 0.64
N ARG A 240 8.78 -21.73 1.17
CA ARG A 240 10.23 -21.92 1.41
C ARG A 240 11.11 -21.71 0.18
N PRO A 241 10.70 -22.12 -1.04
CA PRO A 241 11.50 -21.87 -2.24
C PRO A 241 11.51 -20.40 -2.69
N ALA A 242 10.68 -19.55 -2.11
CA ALA A 242 10.70 -18.12 -2.42
C ALA A 242 12.04 -17.49 -2.08
N ARG A 243 12.37 -16.40 -2.75
CA ARG A 243 13.55 -15.60 -2.45
C ARG A 243 13.22 -14.46 -1.47
N LEU A 244 12.02 -13.88 -1.62
CA LEU A 244 11.64 -12.69 -0.87
C LEU A 244 10.13 -12.68 -0.55
N LEU A 245 9.81 -12.43 0.71
CA LEU A 245 8.45 -12.12 1.18
C LEU A 245 8.41 -10.66 1.60
N VAL A 246 7.47 -9.88 1.05
CA VAL A 246 7.36 -8.43 1.30
C VAL A 246 6.03 -8.10 1.96
N SER A 247 6.08 -7.35 3.05
CA SER A 247 4.92 -6.82 3.76
C SER A 247 4.87 -5.31 3.73
N GLY A 248 3.66 -4.75 3.72
CA GLY A 248 3.45 -3.32 3.84
C GLY A 248 1.99 -2.94 3.96
N SER A 249 1.70 -1.63 3.84
CA SER A 249 0.39 -0.99 4.03
C SER A 249 -0.09 -0.90 5.49
N ALA A 250 0.47 -1.71 6.39
CA ALA A 250 0.32 -1.62 7.83
C ALA A 250 1.52 -2.30 8.50
N LYS A 251 1.70 -2.09 9.80
CA LYS A 251 2.73 -2.74 10.61
C LYS A 251 2.49 -4.26 10.64
N LEU A 252 3.55 -5.04 10.41
CA LEU A 252 3.51 -6.49 10.60
C LEU A 252 3.71 -6.82 12.09
N PRO A 253 2.79 -7.55 12.76
CA PRO A 253 3.00 -7.97 14.13
C PRO A 253 4.28 -8.80 14.28
N GLU A 254 5.05 -8.56 15.33
CA GLU A 254 6.32 -9.26 15.54
C GLU A 254 6.15 -10.77 15.70
N SER A 255 5.04 -11.20 16.30
CA SER A 255 4.66 -12.62 16.40
C SER A 255 4.46 -13.26 15.03
N VAL A 256 3.81 -12.56 14.09
CA VAL A 256 3.61 -13.04 12.71
C VAL A 256 4.94 -13.08 11.97
N PHE A 257 5.78 -12.05 12.14
CA PHE A 257 7.14 -12.04 11.59
C PHE A 257 7.96 -13.26 12.06
N GLY A 258 7.96 -13.54 13.37
CA GLY A 258 8.65 -14.69 13.96
C GLY A 258 8.12 -16.03 13.46
N ASN A 259 6.80 -16.20 13.41
CA ASN A 259 6.15 -17.43 12.94
C ASN A 259 6.46 -17.68 11.45
N LEU A 260 6.40 -16.67 10.60
CA LEU A 260 6.79 -16.81 9.20
C LEU A 260 8.25 -17.20 9.06
N ALA A 261 9.15 -16.56 9.82
CA ALA A 261 10.57 -16.92 9.80
C ALA A 261 10.80 -18.37 10.19
N ALA A 262 10.13 -18.86 11.24
CA ALA A 262 10.23 -20.25 11.69
C ALA A 262 9.69 -21.26 10.65
N LEU A 263 8.57 -20.95 10.00
CA LEU A 263 7.90 -21.85 9.05
C LEU A 263 8.52 -21.84 7.66
N THR A 264 8.95 -20.66 7.18
CA THR A 264 9.43 -20.47 5.80
C THR A 264 10.97 -20.41 5.71
N GLY A 265 11.67 -20.08 6.79
CA GLY A 265 13.09 -19.72 6.77
C GLY A 265 13.35 -18.27 6.32
N HIS A 266 12.30 -17.51 5.93
CA HIS A 266 12.42 -16.13 5.44
C HIS A 266 12.02 -15.12 6.50
N ARG A 267 12.88 -14.14 6.74
CA ARG A 267 12.52 -12.92 7.44
C ARG A 267 11.85 -11.98 6.43
N VAL A 268 10.64 -11.54 6.74
CA VAL A 268 9.84 -10.69 5.84
C VAL A 268 10.54 -9.35 5.64
N VAL A 269 10.55 -8.85 4.41
CA VAL A 269 10.93 -7.47 4.09
C VAL A 269 9.75 -6.56 4.42
N GLU A 270 9.92 -5.67 5.38
CA GLU A 270 8.95 -4.61 5.65
C GLU A 270 9.33 -3.33 4.90
N ARG A 271 8.34 -2.57 4.50
CA ARG A 271 8.50 -1.30 3.81
C ARG A 271 7.40 -0.32 4.21
N TYR A 272 7.71 0.96 4.09
CA TYR A 272 6.77 2.05 4.36
C TYR A 272 6.66 2.97 3.15
N GLY A 273 5.45 3.48 2.97
CA GLY A 273 5.09 4.48 1.99
C GLY A 273 3.60 4.75 2.04
N MET A 274 3.19 5.77 1.36
CA MET A 274 1.81 6.19 1.19
C MET A 274 1.57 6.57 -0.27
N THR A 275 0.34 6.85 -0.65
CA THR A 275 0.05 7.15 -2.07
C THR A 275 0.84 8.36 -2.56
N GLU A 276 1.00 9.38 -1.72
CA GLU A 276 1.68 10.63 -2.01
C GLU A 276 3.21 10.51 -2.14
N THR A 277 3.80 9.46 -1.57
CA THR A 277 5.26 9.26 -1.59
C THR A 277 5.68 7.98 -2.29
N LEU A 278 4.70 7.18 -2.75
CA LEU A 278 4.93 5.81 -3.18
C LEU A 278 5.66 5.03 -2.07
N ILE A 279 6.77 4.36 -2.35
CA ILE A 279 7.58 3.74 -1.30
C ILE A 279 8.76 4.64 -0.96
N THR A 280 8.86 4.94 0.31
CA THR A 280 9.86 5.87 0.88
C THR A 280 11.03 5.11 1.50
N VAL A 281 10.71 4.06 2.24
CA VAL A 281 11.63 3.31 3.09
C VAL A 281 11.40 1.83 2.90
N SER A 282 12.45 1.04 2.84
CA SER A 282 12.36 -0.43 2.73
C SER A 282 13.55 -1.12 3.37
N ALA A 283 13.33 -2.28 3.98
CA ALA A 283 14.40 -3.23 4.24
C ALA A 283 14.93 -3.78 2.90
N ARG A 284 16.23 -4.10 2.84
CA ARG A 284 16.90 -4.58 1.64
C ARG A 284 16.93 -6.12 1.58
N ALA A 285 17.02 -6.67 0.37
CA ALA A 285 17.15 -8.12 0.18
C ALA A 285 18.47 -8.68 0.70
N ASP A 286 19.53 -7.90 0.61
CA ASP A 286 20.92 -8.23 0.98
C ASP A 286 21.30 -7.78 2.41
N GLY A 287 20.37 -7.13 3.14
CA GLY A 287 20.62 -6.56 4.47
C GLY A 287 19.90 -7.28 5.60
N PRO A 288 20.13 -6.83 6.84
CA PRO A 288 19.37 -7.30 7.99
C PRO A 288 17.88 -6.94 7.85
N ARG A 289 17.04 -7.70 8.53
CA ARG A 289 15.59 -7.45 8.64
C ARG A 289 15.22 -7.46 10.10
N ARG A 290 14.90 -6.26 10.61
CA ARG A 290 14.67 -6.02 12.04
C ARG A 290 13.15 -5.92 12.27
N PRO A 291 12.54 -6.81 13.07
CA PRO A 291 11.10 -6.76 13.36
C PRO A 291 10.69 -5.38 13.89
N GLY A 292 9.52 -4.91 13.48
CA GLY A 292 8.97 -3.61 13.92
C GLY A 292 9.67 -2.39 13.32
N THR A 293 10.60 -2.57 12.38
CA THR A 293 11.21 -1.49 11.59
C THR A 293 10.86 -1.66 10.11
N VAL A 294 10.90 -0.57 9.34
CA VAL A 294 10.55 -0.57 7.92
C VAL A 294 11.75 -0.39 6.98
N GLY A 295 12.97 -0.36 7.53
CA GLY A 295 14.21 -0.32 6.76
C GLY A 295 14.83 1.06 6.63
N LEU A 296 15.53 1.28 5.52
CA LEU A 296 16.28 2.47 5.18
C LEU A 296 15.60 3.25 4.05
N SER A 297 15.88 4.54 3.91
CA SER A 297 15.40 5.34 2.78
C SER A 297 15.85 4.72 1.45
N LEU A 298 14.95 4.72 0.46
CA LEU A 298 15.28 4.29 -0.89
C LEU A 298 16.25 5.30 -1.57
N PRO A 299 16.98 4.89 -2.60
CA PRO A 299 17.77 5.81 -3.42
C PRO A 299 16.93 7.02 -3.87
N GLU A 300 17.56 8.20 -3.91
CA GLU A 300 16.93 9.48 -4.27
C GLU A 300 15.76 9.94 -3.36
N VAL A 301 15.52 9.26 -2.24
CA VAL A 301 14.58 9.64 -1.20
C VAL A 301 15.34 10.08 0.04
N ARG A 302 14.99 11.24 0.56
CA ARG A 302 15.50 11.76 1.83
C ARG A 302 14.37 11.80 2.84
N THR A 303 14.69 11.46 4.07
CA THR A 303 13.76 11.50 5.20
C THR A 303 14.36 12.31 6.33
N ARG A 304 13.52 12.95 7.10
CA ARG A 304 13.88 13.53 8.40
C ARG A 304 12.71 13.36 9.36
N VAL A 305 13.02 13.39 10.66
CA VAL A 305 12.02 13.41 11.71
C VAL A 305 12.14 14.74 12.44
N VAL A 306 11.02 15.46 12.61
CA VAL A 306 10.98 16.78 13.22
C VAL A 306 9.98 16.84 14.36
N ASP A 307 10.25 17.71 15.33
CA ASP A 307 9.35 18.01 16.42
C ASP A 307 8.18 18.95 16.00
N GLU A 308 7.34 19.38 16.94
CA GLU A 308 6.21 20.28 16.68
C GLU A 308 6.64 21.70 16.24
N ARG A 309 7.91 22.07 16.46
CA ARG A 309 8.48 23.37 16.01
C ARG A 309 9.11 23.26 14.64
N GLY A 310 9.20 22.04 14.07
CA GLY A 310 9.86 21.78 12.80
C GLY A 310 11.37 21.56 12.92
N GLU A 311 11.90 21.45 14.15
CA GLU A 311 13.32 21.20 14.41
C GLU A 311 13.61 19.70 14.31
N ALA A 312 14.78 19.35 13.77
CA ALA A 312 15.19 17.94 13.64
C ALA A 312 15.38 17.32 15.03
N VAL A 313 14.82 16.14 15.24
CA VAL A 313 15.04 15.35 16.45
C VAL A 313 16.27 14.45 16.31
N PRO A 314 16.91 14.02 17.44
CA PRO A 314 18.03 13.07 17.40
C PRO A 314 17.66 11.77 16.68
N THR A 315 18.61 11.21 15.93
CA THR A 315 18.51 9.89 15.30
C THR A 315 19.06 8.80 16.24
N ASP A 316 18.43 8.67 17.42
CA ASP A 316 18.84 7.75 18.50
C ASP A 316 17.95 6.49 18.60
N GLY A 317 16.96 6.37 17.69
CA GLY A 317 15.97 5.30 17.71
C GLY A 317 14.85 5.48 18.73
N VAL A 318 14.89 6.53 19.56
CA VAL A 318 13.96 6.80 20.66
C VAL A 318 13.19 8.09 20.44
N ALA A 319 13.86 9.16 20.02
CA ALA A 319 13.25 10.47 19.78
C ALA A 319 12.22 10.39 18.66
N MET A 320 10.98 10.76 19.00
CA MET A 320 9.81 10.69 18.10
C MET A 320 9.51 12.07 17.52
N GLY A 321 9.13 12.10 16.25
CA GLY A 321 8.63 13.30 15.60
C GLY A 321 7.87 12.99 14.32
N GLU A 322 7.40 14.02 13.61
CA GLU A 322 6.75 13.88 12.31
C GLU A 322 7.78 13.47 11.26
N LEU A 323 7.51 12.37 10.56
CA LEU A 323 8.29 11.96 9.40
C LEU A 323 8.00 12.89 8.23
N GLN A 324 9.06 13.48 7.68
CA GLN A 324 8.99 14.31 6.47
C GLN A 324 9.85 13.71 5.37
N VAL A 325 9.38 13.86 4.12
CA VAL A 325 9.96 13.20 2.95
C VAL A 325 10.27 14.21 1.86
N ARG A 326 11.39 14.02 1.16
CA ARG A 326 11.75 14.72 -0.06
C ARG A 326 12.39 13.74 -1.03
N GLY A 327 12.06 13.79 -2.31
CA GLY A 327 12.70 12.94 -3.31
C GLY A 327 11.91 12.76 -4.59
N ALA A 328 12.45 11.93 -5.47
CA ALA A 328 11.92 11.69 -6.81
C ALA A 328 10.59 10.92 -6.84
N THR A 329 10.24 10.23 -5.74
CA THR A 329 9.02 9.42 -5.63
C THR A 329 7.79 10.20 -5.18
N LEU A 330 7.94 11.50 -4.88
CA LEU A 330 6.83 12.33 -4.43
C LEU A 330 5.83 12.59 -5.56
N PHE A 331 4.56 12.65 -5.17
CA PHE A 331 3.46 13.07 -6.04
C PHE A 331 3.60 14.51 -6.51
N ASP A 332 2.91 14.86 -7.60
CA ASP A 332 2.93 16.22 -8.14
C ASP A 332 1.96 17.15 -7.41
N GLY A 333 0.95 16.60 -6.73
CA GLY A 333 -0.04 17.30 -5.92
C GLY A 333 -1.37 16.56 -5.86
N TYR A 334 -2.33 17.14 -5.14
CA TYR A 334 -3.72 16.67 -5.13
C TYR A 334 -4.52 17.34 -6.24
N LEU A 335 -5.24 16.53 -7.01
CA LEU A 335 -6.07 17.01 -8.12
C LEU A 335 -7.08 18.05 -7.61
N HIS A 336 -7.08 19.23 -8.24
CA HIS A 336 -7.97 20.37 -7.91
C HIS A 336 -7.94 20.85 -6.44
N ARG A 337 -6.86 20.55 -5.68
CA ARG A 337 -6.78 20.86 -4.26
C ARG A 337 -5.49 21.59 -3.84
N PRO A 338 -5.24 22.82 -4.35
CA PRO A 338 -4.04 23.57 -4.00
C PRO A 338 -3.94 23.94 -2.52
N ASP A 339 -5.06 24.04 -1.81
CA ASP A 339 -5.15 24.20 -0.37
C ASP A 339 -4.55 23.02 0.39
N ALA A 340 -4.87 21.79 -0.05
CA ALA A 340 -4.33 20.57 0.53
C ALA A 340 -2.83 20.39 0.22
N ASP A 341 -2.39 20.82 -0.97
CA ASP A 341 -0.98 20.81 -1.36
C ASP A 341 -0.16 21.75 -0.48
N ALA A 342 -0.67 22.95 -0.22
CA ALA A 342 -0.01 23.91 0.66
C ALA A 342 0.06 23.38 2.10
N ALA A 343 -1.02 22.76 2.59
CA ALA A 343 -1.10 22.24 3.96
C ALA A 343 -0.16 21.05 4.24
N CYS A 344 0.15 20.25 3.21
CA CYS A 344 1.02 19.08 3.37
C CYS A 344 2.51 19.37 3.13
N ARG A 345 2.91 20.62 2.88
CA ARG A 345 4.32 21.01 2.68
C ARG A 345 4.82 21.88 3.83
N ALA A 346 6.01 21.58 4.30
CA ALA A 346 6.75 22.44 5.22
C ALA A 346 7.29 23.68 4.45
N PRO A 347 7.59 24.81 5.14
CA PRO A 347 8.07 26.03 4.48
C PRO A 347 9.31 25.84 3.63
N ASP A 348 10.16 24.89 3.98
CA ASP A 348 11.38 24.53 3.24
C ASP A 348 11.14 23.45 2.16
N GLY A 349 9.86 23.12 1.86
CA GLY A 349 9.46 22.25 0.75
C GLY A 349 9.46 20.75 1.04
N TRP A 350 9.67 20.31 2.28
CA TRP A 350 9.50 18.92 2.66
C TRP A 350 8.02 18.53 2.69
N PHE A 351 7.71 17.33 2.24
CA PHE A 351 6.37 16.76 2.36
C PHE A 351 6.15 16.24 3.79
N ARG A 352 5.08 16.67 4.41
CA ARG A 352 4.63 16.27 5.75
C ARG A 352 3.74 15.05 5.64
N THR A 353 4.22 13.91 6.14
CA THR A 353 3.46 12.65 6.01
C THR A 353 2.27 12.55 6.96
N GLY A 354 2.32 13.30 8.07
CA GLY A 354 1.41 13.15 9.21
C GLY A 354 1.64 11.85 9.99
N ASP A 355 2.68 11.09 9.67
CA ASP A 355 3.09 9.92 10.43
C ASP A 355 4.21 10.29 11.41
N VAL A 356 4.18 9.68 12.59
CA VAL A 356 5.23 9.78 13.61
C VAL A 356 6.19 8.61 13.44
N ALA A 357 7.48 8.91 13.48
CA ALA A 357 8.53 7.91 13.36
C ALA A 357 9.70 8.18 14.31
N THR A 358 10.57 7.20 14.45
CA THR A 358 11.94 7.32 14.98
C THR A 358 12.93 6.87 13.91
N ILE A 359 14.15 7.42 13.94
CA ILE A 359 15.28 6.95 13.11
C ILE A 359 16.41 6.61 14.07
N ASP A 360 17.03 5.44 13.91
CA ASP A 360 18.19 5.05 14.72
C ASP A 360 19.51 5.55 14.09
N PRO A 361 20.66 5.43 14.81
CA PRO A 361 21.96 5.88 14.30
C PRO A 361 22.40 5.21 13.00
N ASP A 362 21.89 4.01 12.70
CA ASP A 362 22.17 3.29 11.45
C ASP A 362 21.23 3.72 10.32
N GLY A 363 20.26 4.64 10.58
CA GLY A 363 19.28 5.13 9.61
C GLY A 363 18.00 4.28 9.49
N TRP A 364 17.80 3.29 10.37
CA TRP A 364 16.59 2.47 10.35
C TRP A 364 15.38 3.22 10.88
N HIS A 365 14.29 3.14 10.14
CA HIS A 365 13.03 3.79 10.47
C HIS A 365 12.09 2.84 11.20
N ARG A 366 11.45 3.35 12.26
CA ARG A 366 10.30 2.72 12.91
C ARG A 366 9.12 3.67 12.81
N ILE A 367 8.04 3.22 12.20
CA ILE A 367 6.79 3.98 12.16
C ILE A 367 6.03 3.72 13.46
N VAL A 368 5.79 4.79 14.20
CA VAL A 368 5.05 4.76 15.47
C VAL A 368 3.55 4.76 15.21
N GLY A 369 3.11 5.51 14.19
CA GLY A 369 1.72 5.60 13.76
C GLY A 369 1.34 6.99 13.26
N ARG A 370 0.05 7.22 12.98
CA ARG A 370 -0.50 8.52 12.59
C ARG A 370 -0.51 9.48 13.78
N ALA A 371 -0.01 10.70 13.57
CA ALA A 371 -0.01 11.73 14.61
C ALA A 371 -1.42 12.02 15.17
N ALA A 372 -2.43 11.96 14.29
CA ALA A 372 -3.82 12.26 14.66
C ALA A 372 -4.55 11.11 15.37
N THR A 373 -4.18 9.84 15.15
CA THR A 373 -4.96 8.69 15.64
C THR A 373 -4.17 7.68 16.47
N ASP A 374 -2.86 7.57 16.24
CA ASP A 374 -2.04 6.52 16.85
C ASP A 374 -1.06 7.07 17.89
N LEU A 375 -0.91 8.39 17.97
CA LEU A 375 -0.12 9.04 19.01
C LEU A 375 -1.03 9.49 20.14
N ILE A 376 -1.00 8.77 21.26
CA ILE A 376 -1.82 9.06 22.44
C ILE A 376 -1.05 10.02 23.35
N LYS A 377 -1.65 11.19 23.65
CA LYS A 377 -1.08 12.18 24.55
C LYS A 377 -1.70 12.02 25.93
N SER A 378 -1.03 11.28 26.83
CA SER A 378 -1.54 10.91 28.15
C SER A 378 -0.60 11.39 29.27
N GLY A 379 -1.08 12.29 30.11
CA GLY A 379 -0.33 12.77 31.29
C GLY A 379 1.05 13.34 30.93
N GLY A 380 1.17 14.05 29.80
CA GLY A 380 2.43 14.61 29.32
C GLY A 380 3.32 13.63 28.53
N TYR A 381 2.96 12.36 28.47
CA TYR A 381 3.67 11.36 27.67
C TYR A 381 3.06 11.25 26.28
N ARG A 382 3.93 10.92 25.29
CA ARG A 382 3.55 10.53 23.94
C ARG A 382 3.68 9.02 23.82
N ILE A 383 2.58 8.33 23.59
CA ILE A 383 2.48 6.87 23.58
C ILE A 383 2.06 6.45 22.19
N GLY A 384 2.88 5.62 21.55
CA GLY A 384 2.50 4.99 20.28
C GLY A 384 1.52 3.84 20.52
N ALA A 385 0.33 3.93 19.94
CA ALA A 385 -0.68 2.87 20.06
C ALA A 385 -0.15 1.50 19.62
N GLY A 386 0.64 1.47 18.56
CA GLY A 386 1.20 0.22 18.00
C GLY A 386 2.11 -0.55 18.95
N GLU A 387 2.80 0.11 19.88
CA GLU A 387 3.63 -0.58 20.88
C GLU A 387 2.76 -1.31 21.92
N VAL A 388 1.64 -0.70 22.30
CA VAL A 388 0.68 -1.30 23.22
C VAL A 388 -0.09 -2.44 22.52
N GLU A 389 -0.42 -2.27 21.24
CA GLU A 389 -1.04 -3.31 20.40
C GLU A 389 -0.14 -4.54 20.29
N ASP A 390 1.15 -4.37 20.03
CA ASP A 390 2.10 -5.48 19.96
C ASP A 390 2.19 -6.26 21.29
N ALA A 391 2.26 -5.52 22.39
CA ALA A 391 2.30 -6.15 23.71
C ALA A 391 1.03 -6.97 23.98
N LEU A 392 -0.15 -6.46 23.62
CA LEU A 392 -1.41 -7.18 23.76
C LEU A 392 -1.51 -8.39 22.82
N LEU A 393 -1.04 -8.27 21.57
CA LEU A 393 -1.01 -9.37 20.60
C LEU A 393 -0.07 -10.51 20.99
N ALA A 394 0.86 -10.28 21.91
CA ALA A 394 1.70 -11.34 22.47
C ALA A 394 0.94 -12.23 23.48
N HIS A 395 -0.25 -11.83 23.95
CA HIS A 395 -1.09 -12.63 24.81
C HIS A 395 -1.81 -13.73 24.01
N PRO A 396 -1.74 -15.02 24.40
CA PRO A 396 -2.25 -16.13 23.59
C PRO A 396 -3.77 -16.08 23.34
N GLY A 397 -4.54 -15.45 24.23
CA GLY A 397 -5.98 -15.30 24.08
C GLY A 397 -6.41 -14.08 23.25
N VAL A 398 -5.48 -13.24 22.76
CA VAL A 398 -5.79 -12.05 21.95
C VAL A 398 -5.61 -12.38 20.48
N ARG A 399 -6.67 -12.18 19.69
CA ARG A 399 -6.64 -12.36 18.23
C ARG A 399 -6.42 -11.07 17.46
N GLU A 400 -7.14 -10.02 17.88
CA GLU A 400 -7.03 -8.70 17.27
C GLU A 400 -7.09 -7.63 18.35
N VAL A 401 -6.44 -6.50 18.10
CA VAL A 401 -6.46 -5.36 19.00
C VAL A 401 -6.35 -4.05 18.24
N ALA A 402 -7.00 -3.03 18.76
CA ALA A 402 -6.81 -1.65 18.36
C ALA A 402 -6.70 -0.78 19.61
N VAL A 403 -5.67 0.04 19.70
CA VAL A 403 -5.43 0.94 20.81
C VAL A 403 -5.64 2.38 20.36
N VAL A 404 -6.40 3.17 21.14
CA VAL A 404 -6.71 4.56 20.88
C VAL A 404 -6.59 5.39 22.14
N GLY A 405 -6.42 6.71 21.98
CA GLY A 405 -6.55 7.68 23.05
C GLY A 405 -8.03 8.08 23.20
N THR A 406 -8.64 7.75 24.35
CA THR A 406 -9.97 8.26 24.69
C THR A 406 -9.88 9.44 25.65
N PRO A 407 -10.81 10.40 25.63
CA PRO A 407 -10.77 11.57 26.51
C PRO A 407 -10.66 11.17 28.00
N HIS A 408 -9.83 11.91 28.77
CA HIS A 408 -9.69 11.72 30.21
C HIS A 408 -9.50 13.09 30.89
N PRO A 409 -10.25 13.38 31.96
CA PRO A 409 -10.27 14.74 32.57
C PRO A 409 -8.90 15.22 33.08
N ASP A 410 -8.07 14.33 33.64
CA ASP A 410 -6.78 14.71 34.21
C ASP A 410 -5.59 14.50 33.25
N LEU A 411 -5.71 13.55 32.32
CA LEU A 411 -4.59 13.14 31.47
C LEU A 411 -4.67 13.73 30.08
N GLY A 412 -5.77 14.39 29.71
CA GLY A 412 -6.11 14.76 28.35
C GLY A 412 -6.64 13.54 27.57
N GLN A 413 -5.82 12.51 27.42
CA GLN A 413 -6.22 11.21 26.88
C GLN A 413 -5.77 10.07 27.81
N GLN A 414 -6.52 8.97 27.80
CA GLN A 414 -6.08 7.70 28.38
C GLN A 414 -5.92 6.64 27.31
N VAL A 415 -5.04 5.68 27.56
CA VAL A 415 -4.83 4.52 26.68
C VAL A 415 -6.01 3.56 26.85
N THR A 416 -6.78 3.36 25.78
CA THR A 416 -7.91 2.43 25.75
C THR A 416 -7.66 1.39 24.67
N ALA A 417 -7.74 0.10 25.01
CA ALA A 417 -7.57 -1.02 24.08
C ALA A 417 -8.92 -1.66 23.77
N PHE A 418 -9.21 -1.86 22.49
CA PHE A 418 -10.34 -2.67 22.00
C PHE A 418 -9.79 -4.02 21.53
N VAL A 419 -10.24 -5.11 22.16
CA VAL A 419 -9.65 -6.43 22.00
C VAL A 419 -10.69 -7.43 21.51
N VAL A 420 -10.34 -8.16 20.47
CA VAL A 420 -11.02 -9.39 20.03
C VAL A 420 -10.22 -10.57 20.54
N GLY A 421 -10.81 -11.40 21.38
CA GLY A 421 -10.12 -12.54 21.98
C GLY A 421 -11.06 -13.49 22.69
N ASP A 422 -10.56 -14.67 23.03
CA ASP A 422 -11.32 -15.73 23.67
C ASP A 422 -10.79 -15.99 25.09
N GLY A 423 -11.70 -16.02 26.05
CA GLY A 423 -11.38 -16.37 27.45
C GLY A 423 -10.49 -15.37 28.19
N VAL A 424 -10.33 -14.14 27.66
CA VAL A 424 -9.52 -13.07 28.27
C VAL A 424 -10.38 -12.14 29.11
N ARG A 425 -9.76 -11.51 30.11
CA ARG A 425 -10.39 -10.53 30.98
C ARG A 425 -9.62 -9.21 30.95
N GLU A 426 -10.33 -8.11 31.09
CA GLU A 426 -9.75 -6.76 31.08
C GLU A 426 -8.55 -6.61 32.04
N ALA A 427 -8.74 -6.95 33.33
CA ALA A 427 -7.70 -6.81 34.33
C ALA A 427 -6.45 -7.66 34.03
N GLU A 428 -6.64 -8.85 33.47
CA GLU A 428 -5.55 -9.74 33.07
C GLU A 428 -4.71 -9.15 31.94
N LEU A 429 -5.35 -8.56 30.93
CA LEU A 429 -4.67 -7.92 29.81
C LEU A 429 -3.94 -6.65 30.23
N ILE A 430 -4.53 -5.85 31.12
CA ILE A 430 -3.87 -4.67 31.70
C ILE A 430 -2.61 -5.07 32.46
N GLU A 431 -2.70 -6.11 33.30
CA GLU A 431 -1.56 -6.63 34.04
C GLU A 431 -0.51 -7.26 33.13
N PHE A 432 -0.93 -7.96 32.08
CA PHE A 432 -0.03 -8.53 31.10
C PHE A 432 0.83 -7.45 30.42
N VAL A 433 0.24 -6.33 29.99
CA VAL A 433 0.97 -5.19 29.43
C VAL A 433 1.86 -4.54 30.47
N ALA A 434 1.40 -4.40 31.73
CA ALA A 434 2.18 -3.80 32.82
C ALA A 434 3.49 -4.54 33.12
N ARG A 435 3.57 -5.83 32.81
CA ARG A 435 4.80 -6.63 32.96
C ARG A 435 5.79 -6.42 31.81
N GLN A 436 5.35 -5.85 30.69
CA GLN A 436 6.17 -5.73 29.45
C GLN A 436 6.54 -4.28 29.14
N LEU A 437 5.67 -3.33 29.48
CA LEU A 437 5.83 -1.92 29.11
C LEU A 437 5.84 -1.03 30.36
N ASN A 438 6.39 0.18 30.21
CA ASN A 438 6.39 1.19 31.24
C ASN A 438 4.96 1.57 31.68
N VAL A 439 4.80 1.98 32.94
CA VAL A 439 3.50 2.26 33.59
C VAL A 439 2.62 3.22 32.79
N HIS A 440 3.21 4.25 32.18
CA HIS A 440 2.45 5.24 31.40
C HIS A 440 1.87 4.68 30.09
N LYS A 441 2.39 3.56 29.58
CA LYS A 441 1.92 2.88 28.36
C LYS A 441 0.82 1.84 28.65
N ARG A 442 0.61 1.50 29.90
CA ARG A 442 -0.39 0.53 30.31
C ARG A 442 -1.80 1.04 29.97
N PRO A 443 -2.65 0.21 29.29
CA PRO A 443 -4.05 0.55 29.10
C PRO A 443 -4.75 0.83 30.43
N ARG A 444 -5.50 1.90 30.50
CA ARG A 444 -6.37 2.19 31.65
C ARG A 444 -7.74 1.54 31.50
N GLN A 445 -8.09 1.20 30.27
CA GLN A 445 -9.32 0.50 29.94
C GLN A 445 -9.06 -0.50 28.83
N VAL A 446 -9.63 -1.68 28.96
CA VAL A 446 -9.71 -2.69 27.88
C VAL A 446 -11.18 -2.96 27.64
N ARG A 447 -11.62 -2.87 26.40
CA ARG A 447 -12.98 -3.21 25.96
C ARG A 447 -12.91 -4.46 25.09
N LEU A 448 -13.59 -5.52 25.51
CA LEU A 448 -13.74 -6.72 24.70
C LEU A 448 -14.83 -6.48 23.66
N VAL A 449 -14.54 -6.77 22.40
CA VAL A 449 -15.45 -6.56 21.26
C VAL A 449 -15.46 -7.82 20.38
N ASP A 450 -16.57 -8.04 19.68
CA ASP A 450 -16.71 -9.20 18.76
C ASP A 450 -15.87 -9.02 17.49
N ALA A 451 -15.73 -7.77 16.99
CA ALA A 451 -14.96 -7.43 15.81
C ALA A 451 -14.49 -5.97 15.87
N LEU A 452 -13.37 -5.68 15.19
CA LEU A 452 -12.89 -4.32 14.97
C LEU A 452 -13.48 -3.74 13.68
N PRO A 453 -13.90 -2.45 13.65
CA PRO A 453 -14.39 -1.80 12.44
C PRO A 453 -13.26 -1.69 11.41
N ARG A 454 -13.53 -2.09 10.16
CA ARG A 454 -12.55 -2.10 9.08
C ARG A 454 -13.10 -1.43 7.82
N ASN A 455 -12.21 -0.79 7.07
CA ASN A 455 -12.54 -0.33 5.72
C ASN A 455 -12.45 -1.49 4.71
N ALA A 456 -12.79 -1.22 3.44
CA ALA A 456 -12.72 -2.18 2.34
C ALA A 456 -11.33 -2.83 2.14
N LEU A 457 -10.26 -2.19 2.63
CA LEU A 457 -8.89 -2.69 2.61
C LEU A 457 -8.54 -3.62 3.79
N GLY A 458 -9.48 -3.83 4.71
CA GLY A 458 -9.23 -4.55 5.94
C GLY A 458 -8.45 -3.75 7.00
N LYS A 459 -8.22 -2.44 6.78
CA LYS A 459 -7.57 -1.57 7.77
C LYS A 459 -8.57 -1.17 8.84
N VAL A 460 -8.16 -1.29 10.11
CA VAL A 460 -8.97 -0.86 11.26
C VAL A 460 -9.24 0.64 11.22
N GLN A 461 -10.50 1.01 11.37
CA GLN A 461 -10.97 2.40 11.41
C GLN A 461 -11.02 2.89 12.87
N LYS A 462 -9.86 3.29 13.40
CA LYS A 462 -9.70 3.70 14.80
C LYS A 462 -10.54 4.92 15.21
N ASN A 463 -10.85 5.81 14.26
CA ASN A 463 -11.73 6.95 14.51
C ASN A 463 -13.13 6.52 14.98
N LEU A 464 -13.66 5.40 14.48
CA LEU A 464 -14.96 4.86 14.93
C LEU A 464 -14.91 4.27 16.35
N LEU A 465 -13.72 4.01 16.90
CA LEU A 465 -13.55 3.49 18.26
C LEU A 465 -13.42 4.60 19.30
N THR A 466 -13.15 5.83 18.90
CA THR A 466 -13.03 6.98 19.82
C THR A 466 -14.36 7.64 20.11
N GLU A 467 -15.40 7.34 19.34
CA GLU A 467 -16.77 7.88 19.48
C GLU A 467 -17.69 6.99 20.34
N CYS A 468 -17.17 5.85 20.83
CA CYS A 468 -17.92 4.85 21.62
C CYS A 468 -17.72 5.02 23.14
#